data_d985fe6cbeb1b6fcfaa2e9ccfcecd17a
#
_entry.id   d985fe6cbeb1b6fcfaa2e9ccfcecd17a
#
_cell.length_a   1.000
_cell.length_b   1.000
_cell.length_c   1.000
_cell.angle_alpha   90.00
_cell.angle_beta   90.00
_cell.angle_gamma   90.00
#
_symmetry.space_group_name_H-M   'P 1'
#
loop_
_entity.id
_entity.type
_entity.pdbx_description
1 polymer ?
#
loop_
_entity_poly.entity_id
_entity_poly.type
_entity_poly.pdbx_seq_one_letter_code
_entity_poly.pdbx_strand_id
1 'polypeptide(L)'
;QADDSNLSAFAIGNNFTTLIPCATPSNLASSVSGDDVTFSWDAVTGSVFYTLKYKQIGGNSGWQTISNFTNPTYIVNNLGFGISYQWIVSSSCDYSGINISAFSSPDTVSTATCPAPQNIGVANIQTDQAQIYWDNNPDVHHFAARARVAGTTIWTKNIQTIYGNNRTVTGLTASTDYEWQVRSVCSTDTSSVSAWSSLQTFTTLADCNAQPSALTTSNITLTSADLSFTGTVNAVAYQVRFKTIGGGFNSWTYDTITATTYSLTGLLSGGNYHWQVRALCDLAGTNISGWAPQETFFTLSPCADPTNLGVRNNFTTTTEASLKWNGPNNTDFLLIFKEITASNWDTVIVNNALVTNVTALPLGIAVTSSQVGQEQRVFFTGLS
;
A
#
# COMPACT_ATOMS: atom_id res chain seq x y z
N GLN A 1 41.69 102.32 46.01
CA GLN A 1 42.24 101.00 46.43
C GLN A 1 41.15 100.27 47.20
N ALA A 2 40.65 99.18 46.70
CA ALA A 2 39.70 98.35 47.41
C ALA A 2 40.53 97.58 48.48
N ASP A 3 40.05 97.59 49.72
CA ASP A 3 40.65 96.92 50.85
C ASP A 3 40.28 95.46 50.78
N ASP A 4 41.27 94.62 50.53
CA ASP A 4 41.13 93.15 50.43
C ASP A 4 41.02 92.46 51.80
N SER A 5 40.78 93.20 52.89
CA SER A 5 40.72 92.64 54.24
C SER A 5 39.48 91.86 54.63
N ASN A 6 38.52 91.66 53.68
CA ASN A 6 37.25 90.94 53.91
C ASN A 6 37.07 89.72 53.07
N LEU A 7 38.15 89.15 52.57
CA LEU A 7 38.04 87.88 51.86
C LEU A 7 37.99 86.69 52.87
N SER A 8 36.97 85.88 52.80
CA SER A 8 36.95 84.66 53.56
C SER A 8 37.97 83.65 53.04
N ALA A 9 38.51 82.84 53.95
CA ALA A 9 39.44 81.77 53.55
C ALA A 9 38.76 80.86 52.50
N PHE A 10 39.50 80.54 51.46
CA PHE A 10 39.06 79.58 50.48
C PHE A 10 38.82 78.23 51.19
N ALA A 11 37.65 77.66 51.06
CA ALA A 11 37.41 76.26 51.43
C ALA A 11 38.20 75.37 50.45
N ILE A 12 39.04 74.52 51.01
CA ILE A 12 39.66 73.44 50.20
C ILE A 12 38.59 72.44 49.82
N GLY A 13 38.19 72.48 48.59
CA GLY A 13 37.19 71.48 48.06
C GLY A 13 37.81 70.08 48.09
N ASN A 14 36.97 69.10 48.31
CA ASN A 14 37.40 67.75 48.21
C ASN A 14 37.84 67.50 46.75
N ASN A 15 38.85 66.69 46.61
CA ASN A 15 39.27 66.23 45.28
C ASN A 15 38.09 65.53 44.60
N PHE A 16 37.80 65.89 43.38
CA PHE A 16 36.83 65.16 42.55
C PHE A 16 37.67 64.41 41.50
N THR A 17 37.19 63.21 41.22
CA THR A 17 37.70 62.35 40.13
C THR A 17 36.67 62.37 39.00
N THR A 18 37.11 62.71 37.81
CA THR A 18 36.24 62.53 36.61
C THR A 18 35.98 61.05 36.34
N LEU A 19 34.79 60.75 36.01
CA LEU A 19 34.46 59.39 35.59
C LEU A 19 35.25 59.03 34.31
N ILE A 20 35.84 57.84 34.30
CA ILE A 20 36.38 57.26 33.06
C ILE A 20 35.25 57.06 32.07
N PRO A 21 35.32 57.64 30.85
CA PRO A 21 34.29 57.43 29.87
C PRO A 21 34.08 55.91 29.61
N CYS A 22 32.83 55.46 29.57
CA CYS A 22 32.50 54.08 29.24
C CYS A 22 32.88 53.79 27.79
N ALA A 23 33.68 52.76 27.57
CA ALA A 23 34.17 52.43 26.23
C ALA A 23 33.03 51.84 25.38
N THR A 24 32.98 52.12 24.08
CA THR A 24 32.06 51.55 23.12
C THR A 24 32.41 50.06 22.87
N PRO A 25 31.48 49.15 22.92
CA PRO A 25 31.72 47.74 22.57
C PRO A 25 32.34 47.57 21.17
N SER A 26 33.31 46.65 21.07
CA SER A 26 34.06 46.34 19.84
C SER A 26 34.04 44.87 19.52
N ASN A 27 34.58 44.51 18.35
CA ASN A 27 34.62 43.12 17.85
C ASN A 27 33.24 42.46 17.87
N LEU A 28 32.27 43.17 17.26
CA LEU A 28 30.92 42.67 17.11
C LEU A 28 30.90 41.39 16.26
N ALA A 29 30.18 40.38 16.71
CA ALA A 29 29.99 39.13 16.02
C ALA A 29 28.55 38.61 16.22
N SER A 30 28.06 37.80 15.28
CA SER A 30 26.76 37.16 15.39
C SER A 30 26.84 35.72 14.94
N SER A 31 26.04 34.86 15.54
CA SER A 31 25.82 33.49 15.11
C SER A 31 24.32 33.19 15.00
N VAL A 32 23.95 32.34 14.04
CA VAL A 32 22.55 32.04 13.68
C VAL A 32 22.25 30.58 13.91
N SER A 33 21.09 30.30 14.54
CA SER A 33 20.53 28.97 14.69
C SER A 33 19.05 29.05 14.33
N GLY A 34 18.65 28.56 13.12
CA GLY A 34 17.31 28.75 12.62
C GLY A 34 16.95 30.23 12.44
N ASP A 35 15.93 30.72 13.13
CA ASP A 35 15.52 32.12 13.18
C ASP A 35 15.96 32.84 14.47
N ASP A 36 16.76 32.18 15.30
CA ASP A 36 17.39 32.77 16.47
C ASP A 36 18.74 33.34 16.11
N VAL A 37 19.11 34.52 16.71
CA VAL A 37 20.40 35.15 16.54
C VAL A 37 21.05 35.40 17.90
N THR A 38 22.26 34.91 18.05
CA THR A 38 23.14 35.27 19.17
C THR A 38 24.04 36.41 18.74
N PHE A 39 23.89 37.55 19.36
CA PHE A 39 24.76 38.74 19.23
C PHE A 39 25.84 38.69 20.29
N SER A 40 27.08 39.01 19.95
CA SER A 40 28.21 39.02 20.88
C SER A 40 29.21 40.13 20.54
N TRP A 41 30.00 40.56 21.55
CA TRP A 41 31.04 41.60 21.45
C TRP A 41 32.06 41.38 22.54
N ASP A 42 33.18 42.11 22.49
CA ASP A 42 34.16 42.07 23.55
C ASP A 42 33.63 42.72 24.82
N ALA A 43 33.91 42.09 25.96
CA ALA A 43 33.53 42.64 27.26
C ALA A 43 34.20 43.98 27.53
N VAL A 44 33.42 45.01 27.83
CA VAL A 44 33.92 46.33 28.17
C VAL A 44 34.31 46.38 29.65
N THR A 45 35.58 46.72 29.94
CA THR A 45 36.06 46.82 31.32
C THR A 45 35.26 47.90 32.08
N GLY A 46 34.75 47.54 33.25
CA GLY A 46 33.90 48.39 34.06
C GLY A 46 32.43 48.53 33.61
N SER A 47 32.05 47.88 32.57
CA SER A 47 30.61 47.81 32.18
C SER A 47 29.80 47.05 33.20
N VAL A 48 28.68 47.63 33.62
CA VAL A 48 27.68 47.03 34.51
C VAL A 48 26.47 46.52 33.71
N PHE A 49 26.14 47.15 32.59
CA PHE A 49 25.06 46.78 31.69
C PHE A 49 25.42 47.03 30.23
N TYR A 50 24.67 46.35 29.35
CA TYR A 50 24.65 46.62 27.91
C TYR A 50 23.24 46.96 27.47
N THR A 51 23.13 47.66 26.30
CA THR A 51 21.91 47.92 25.56
C THR A 51 22.14 47.54 24.12
N LEU A 52 21.39 46.53 23.66
CA LEU A 52 21.35 46.05 22.28
C LEU A 52 20.16 46.71 21.55
N LYS A 53 20.39 47.21 20.36
CA LYS A 53 19.34 47.62 19.43
C LYS A 53 19.48 46.88 18.13
N TYR A 54 18.35 46.42 17.59
CA TYR A 54 18.29 45.77 16.28
C TYR A 54 17.06 46.22 15.51
N LYS A 55 17.11 46.16 14.18
CA LYS A 55 15.97 46.41 13.29
C LYS A 55 16.09 45.60 12.03
N GLN A 56 14.97 45.23 11.45
CA GLN A 56 14.89 44.56 10.13
C GLN A 56 15.35 45.52 9.03
N ILE A 57 16.21 45.05 8.12
CA ILE A 57 16.64 45.79 6.93
C ILE A 57 15.52 45.69 5.88
N GLY A 58 15.09 46.84 5.36
CA GLY A 58 13.99 46.92 4.39
C GLY A 58 12.58 46.74 4.96
N GLY A 59 12.45 46.53 6.29
CA GLY A 59 11.18 46.54 6.98
C GLY A 59 10.73 47.90 7.46
N ASN A 60 9.45 48.04 7.79
CA ASN A 60 8.87 49.27 8.33
C ASN A 60 9.02 49.42 9.86
N SER A 61 9.58 48.43 10.55
CA SER A 61 9.76 48.44 12.01
C SER A 61 10.97 49.28 12.38
N GLY A 62 10.79 50.16 13.40
CA GLY A 62 11.91 50.90 14.00
C GLY A 62 12.84 50.00 14.80
N TRP A 63 13.86 50.65 15.46
CA TRP A 63 14.77 49.96 16.35
C TRP A 63 14.02 49.29 17.52
N GLN A 64 14.21 48.00 17.67
CA GLN A 64 13.88 47.27 18.90
C GLN A 64 15.02 47.45 19.89
N THR A 65 14.73 47.59 21.18
CA THR A 65 15.74 47.89 22.21
C THR A 65 15.61 46.87 23.34
N ILE A 66 16.74 46.28 23.71
CA ILE A 66 16.91 45.40 24.85
C ILE A 66 17.98 46.03 25.75
N SER A 67 17.64 46.30 27.02
CA SER A 67 18.51 47.01 27.94
C SER A 67 18.74 46.23 29.24
N ASN A 68 19.76 46.65 30.02
CA ASN A 68 20.00 46.18 31.38
C ASN A 68 20.37 44.70 31.51
N PHE A 69 21.10 44.15 30.56
CA PHE A 69 21.69 42.81 30.68
C PHE A 69 23.23 42.94 30.86
N THR A 70 23.80 41.97 31.55
CA THR A 70 25.18 42.05 32.06
C THR A 70 26.23 41.32 31.19
N ASN A 71 25.79 40.33 30.40
CA ASN A 71 26.69 39.52 29.59
C ASN A 71 27.04 40.23 28.27
N PRO A 72 28.27 40.10 27.76
CA PRO A 72 28.64 40.64 26.44
C PRO A 72 28.11 39.77 25.28
N THR A 73 26.97 39.13 25.49
CA THR A 73 26.26 38.36 24.51
C THR A 73 24.74 38.37 24.83
N TYR A 74 23.91 38.32 23.80
CA TYR A 74 22.45 38.22 23.95
C TYR A 74 21.83 37.44 22.82
N ILE A 75 20.86 36.56 23.14
CA ILE A 75 20.11 35.78 22.15
C ILE A 75 18.76 36.45 21.96
N VAL A 76 18.42 36.71 20.70
CA VAL A 76 17.07 37.12 20.28
C VAL A 76 16.44 35.99 19.49
N ASN A 77 15.34 35.48 20.02
CA ASN A 77 14.62 34.35 19.44
C ASN A 77 13.49 34.79 18.50
N ASN A 78 13.09 33.93 17.58
CA ASN A 78 11.94 34.10 16.70
C ASN A 78 12.00 35.36 15.83
N LEU A 79 13.14 35.63 15.27
CA LEU A 79 13.33 36.75 14.34
C LEU A 79 12.78 36.52 12.95
N GLY A 80 12.28 35.26 12.68
CA GLY A 80 11.79 34.83 11.39
C GLY A 80 12.90 34.38 10.43
N PHE A 81 12.56 33.47 9.54
CA PHE A 81 13.52 32.87 8.61
C PHE A 81 13.81 33.77 7.40
N GLY A 82 15.07 33.84 6.97
CA GLY A 82 15.50 34.54 5.75
C GLY A 82 15.43 36.06 5.84
N ILE A 83 15.46 36.60 7.05
CA ILE A 83 15.36 38.05 7.32
C ILE A 83 16.71 38.61 7.72
N SER A 84 17.06 39.78 7.14
CA SER A 84 18.28 40.49 7.47
C SER A 84 18.04 41.60 8.49
N TYR A 85 18.91 41.67 9.47
CA TYR A 85 18.85 42.64 10.56
C TYR A 85 20.12 43.49 10.63
N GLN A 86 19.97 44.78 10.98
CA GLN A 86 21.05 45.66 11.39
C GLN A 86 20.99 45.81 12.90
N TRP A 87 22.16 45.81 13.58
CA TRP A 87 22.21 45.90 15.03
C TRP A 87 23.39 46.76 15.51
N ILE A 88 23.26 47.32 16.71
CA ILE A 88 24.21 48.15 17.41
C ILE A 88 24.13 47.87 18.91
N VAL A 89 25.21 48.08 19.64
CA VAL A 89 25.26 47.87 21.07
C VAL A 89 26.00 49.03 21.77
N SER A 90 25.56 49.38 22.99
CA SER A 90 26.26 50.32 23.88
C SER A 90 26.48 49.69 25.26
N SER A 91 27.45 50.20 26.03
CA SER A 91 27.76 49.80 27.40
C SER A 91 27.39 50.90 28.35
N SER A 92 27.04 50.55 29.61
CA SER A 92 26.88 51.47 30.73
C SER A 92 27.85 51.07 31.84
N CYS A 93 28.63 52.01 32.34
CA CYS A 93 29.65 51.77 33.37
C CYS A 93 29.22 52.28 34.77
N ASP A 94 27.95 52.62 34.92
CA ASP A 94 27.33 52.92 36.22
C ASP A 94 25.87 52.36 36.26
N TYR A 95 25.38 52.24 37.47
CA TYR A 95 23.96 51.74 37.69
C TYR A 95 22.93 52.86 37.48
N SER A 96 23.31 54.11 37.43
CA SER A 96 22.43 55.27 37.24
C SER A 96 22.16 55.55 35.76
N GLY A 97 22.95 54.96 34.85
CA GLY A 97 22.78 55.14 33.41
C GLY A 97 23.27 56.54 32.93
N ILE A 98 24.18 57.18 33.68
CA ILE A 98 24.75 58.46 33.32
C ILE A 98 26.03 58.27 32.50
N ASN A 99 26.89 57.31 32.88
CA ASN A 99 28.10 56.97 32.17
C ASN A 99 27.86 55.87 31.11
N ILE A 100 27.30 56.27 29.98
CA ILE A 100 26.95 55.37 28.86
C ILE A 100 27.89 55.70 27.68
N SER A 101 28.34 54.63 26.99
CA SER A 101 29.11 54.79 25.75
C SER A 101 28.22 55.24 24.56
N ALA A 102 28.85 55.71 23.50
CA ALA A 102 28.19 55.73 22.20
C ALA A 102 27.77 54.29 21.76
N PHE A 103 26.78 54.18 20.87
CA PHE A 103 26.52 52.91 20.21
C PHE A 103 27.67 52.54 19.27
N SER A 104 27.94 51.26 19.12
CA SER A 104 28.87 50.70 18.14
C SER A 104 28.53 51.11 16.71
N SER A 105 29.49 50.98 15.81
CA SER A 105 29.18 50.97 14.38
C SER A 105 28.17 49.85 14.10
N PRO A 106 27.22 50.07 13.16
CA PRO A 106 26.24 49.03 12.82
C PRO A 106 26.89 47.81 12.19
N ASP A 107 26.47 46.63 12.64
CA ASP A 107 26.75 45.34 12.00
C ASP A 107 25.44 44.71 11.46
N THR A 108 25.56 43.69 10.62
CA THR A 108 24.42 43.04 9.96
C THR A 108 24.47 41.53 10.11
N VAL A 109 23.29 40.90 10.22
CA VAL A 109 23.14 39.47 10.27
C VAL A 109 21.89 39.07 9.50
N SER A 110 21.90 37.89 8.88
CA SER A 110 20.71 37.31 8.27
C SER A 110 20.40 35.98 8.94
N THR A 111 19.15 35.79 9.34
CA THR A 111 18.66 34.50 9.86
C THR A 111 18.73 33.41 8.78
N ALA A 112 18.72 32.15 9.19
CA ALA A 112 18.73 31.03 8.25
C ALA A 112 17.50 31.06 7.33
N THR A 113 17.63 30.52 6.12
CA THR A 113 16.50 30.34 5.22
C THR A 113 15.61 29.19 5.72
N CYS A 114 14.31 29.28 5.47
CA CYS A 114 13.38 28.20 5.81
C CYS A 114 13.86 26.86 5.20
N PRO A 115 14.14 25.83 6.00
CA PRO A 115 14.73 24.59 5.52
C PRO A 115 13.78 23.82 4.61
N ALA A 116 14.28 23.31 3.48
CA ALA A 116 13.50 22.48 2.59
C ALA A 116 13.26 21.07 3.20
N PRO A 117 12.11 20.42 2.89
CA PRO A 117 11.85 19.07 3.33
C PRO A 117 12.91 18.09 2.83
N GLN A 118 13.29 17.11 3.66
CA GLN A 118 14.28 16.07 3.37
C GLN A 118 13.62 14.68 3.40
N ASN A 119 14.30 13.66 2.84
CA ASN A 119 13.90 12.27 2.82
C ASN A 119 12.44 12.08 2.36
N ILE A 120 12.10 12.77 1.26
CA ILE A 120 10.76 12.76 0.69
C ILE A 120 10.48 11.44 -0.04
N GLY A 121 9.28 10.90 0.12
CA GLY A 121 8.90 9.64 -0.50
C GLY A 121 7.40 9.39 -0.54
N VAL A 122 7.03 8.22 -1.06
CA VAL A 122 5.64 7.77 -1.18
C VAL A 122 5.51 6.37 -0.58
N ALA A 123 4.41 6.12 0.11
CA ALA A 123 4.04 4.83 0.67
C ALA A 123 2.53 4.58 0.50
N ASN A 124 2.08 3.37 0.82
CA ASN A 124 0.67 3.00 0.86
C ASN A 124 -0.10 3.41 -0.41
N ILE A 125 0.51 3.20 -1.58
CA ILE A 125 -0.11 3.49 -2.87
C ILE A 125 -1.29 2.54 -3.08
N GLN A 126 -2.46 3.10 -3.43
CA GLN A 126 -3.69 2.38 -3.76
C GLN A 126 -4.21 2.83 -5.12
N THR A 127 -5.40 2.41 -5.48
CA THR A 127 -6.03 2.76 -6.76
C THR A 127 -6.43 4.24 -6.82
N ASP A 128 -6.82 4.84 -5.69
CA ASP A 128 -7.40 6.17 -5.60
C ASP A 128 -6.69 7.09 -4.59
N GLN A 129 -5.62 6.60 -3.96
CA GLN A 129 -4.86 7.36 -2.97
C GLN A 129 -3.40 6.92 -2.86
N ALA A 130 -2.57 7.79 -2.28
CA ALA A 130 -1.19 7.50 -1.91
C ALA A 130 -0.79 8.35 -0.71
N GLN A 131 0.08 7.84 0.15
CA GLN A 131 0.63 8.56 1.28
C GLN A 131 2.00 9.15 0.89
N ILE A 132 2.10 10.46 0.83
CA ILE A 132 3.37 11.18 0.68
C ILE A 132 3.95 11.47 2.06
N TYR A 133 5.27 11.41 2.20
CA TYR A 133 5.96 11.64 3.47
C TYR A 133 7.31 12.33 3.28
N TRP A 134 7.84 12.90 4.38
CA TRP A 134 9.13 13.59 4.47
C TRP A 134 9.62 13.58 5.93
N ASP A 135 10.84 14.05 6.19
CA ASP A 135 11.32 14.18 7.56
C ASP A 135 10.60 15.31 8.31
N ASN A 136 10.39 15.10 9.61
CA ASN A 136 9.93 16.16 10.49
C ASN A 136 11.09 17.14 10.79
N ASN A 137 10.77 18.43 10.84
CA ASN A 137 11.73 19.45 11.22
C ASN A 137 11.08 20.39 12.26
N PRO A 138 11.63 20.52 13.47
CA PRO A 138 11.05 21.34 14.55
C PRO A 138 11.00 22.84 14.20
N ASP A 139 11.84 23.31 13.30
CA ASP A 139 11.89 24.72 12.87
C ASP A 139 10.81 25.06 11.83
N VAL A 140 10.01 24.08 11.41
CA VAL A 140 8.96 24.24 10.41
C VAL A 140 7.60 24.30 11.10
N HIS A 141 6.85 25.39 10.86
CA HIS A 141 5.52 25.55 11.42
C HIS A 141 4.50 24.55 10.80
N HIS A 142 4.52 24.40 9.47
CA HIS A 142 3.72 23.42 8.74
C HIS A 142 4.31 23.19 7.35
N PHE A 143 3.73 22.24 6.60
CA PHE A 143 4.13 21.95 5.22
C PHE A 143 2.99 22.25 4.26
N ALA A 144 3.33 22.49 3.00
CA ALA A 144 2.39 22.54 1.89
C ALA A 144 2.84 21.53 0.82
N ALA A 145 1.89 20.80 0.25
CA ALA A 145 2.14 19.83 -0.81
C ALA A 145 1.23 20.07 -2.01
N ARG A 146 1.69 19.63 -3.17
CA ARG A 146 0.91 19.68 -4.41
C ARG A 146 1.15 18.44 -5.24
N ALA A 147 0.10 17.99 -5.95
CA ALA A 147 0.21 16.88 -6.89
C ALA A 147 -0.62 17.13 -8.16
N ARG A 148 -0.22 16.48 -9.25
CA ARG A 148 -0.87 16.51 -10.55
C ARG A 148 -0.64 15.21 -11.29
N VAL A 149 -1.44 14.95 -12.32
CA VAL A 149 -1.14 13.89 -13.29
C VAL A 149 0.15 14.25 -14.02
N ALA A 150 1.04 13.30 -14.18
CA ALA A 150 2.36 13.49 -14.78
C ALA A 150 2.23 14.06 -16.21
N GLY A 151 3.14 15.00 -16.53
CA GLY A 151 3.15 15.68 -17.81
C GLY A 151 2.09 16.77 -17.98
N THR A 152 1.17 16.99 -17.03
CA THR A 152 0.23 18.11 -17.09
C THR A 152 0.83 19.37 -16.47
N THR A 153 0.30 20.54 -16.82
CA THR A 153 0.78 21.82 -16.28
C THR A 153 0.05 22.29 -15.03
N ILE A 154 -1.14 21.76 -14.75
CA ILE A 154 -2.04 22.23 -13.69
C ILE A 154 -1.89 21.32 -12.46
N TRP A 155 -1.58 21.92 -11.31
CA TRP A 155 -1.60 21.24 -10.03
C TRP A 155 -3.04 21.05 -9.55
N THR A 156 -3.56 19.83 -9.65
CA THR A 156 -4.96 19.52 -9.30
C THR A 156 -5.19 19.27 -7.82
N LYS A 157 -4.13 18.91 -7.11
CA LYS A 157 -4.15 18.73 -5.65
C LYS A 157 -3.22 19.77 -5.02
N ASN A 158 -3.78 20.71 -4.27
CA ASN A 158 -3.07 21.73 -3.52
C ASN A 158 -3.46 21.62 -2.04
N ILE A 159 -2.53 21.22 -1.20
CA ILE A 159 -2.73 21.03 0.24
C ILE A 159 -1.86 22.06 0.96
N GLN A 160 -2.49 23.09 1.55
CA GLN A 160 -1.77 24.27 2.05
C GLN A 160 -1.31 24.12 3.50
N THR A 161 -1.95 23.29 4.31
CA THR A 161 -1.61 23.19 5.73
C THR A 161 -1.53 21.73 6.13
N ILE A 162 -0.31 21.24 6.34
CA ILE A 162 -0.04 19.88 6.78
C ILE A 162 0.80 19.97 8.06
N TYR A 163 0.21 19.61 9.19
CA TYR A 163 0.95 19.44 10.43
C TYR A 163 1.46 17.99 10.50
N GLY A 164 2.74 17.82 10.79
CA GLY A 164 3.43 16.54 10.77
C GLY A 164 4.11 16.25 9.43
N ASN A 165 4.63 15.05 9.28
CA ASN A 165 5.58 14.65 8.25
C ASN A 165 5.00 13.74 7.15
N ASN A 166 3.68 13.65 7.05
CA ASN A 166 3.03 12.87 5.99
C ASN A 166 1.62 13.36 5.67
N ARG A 167 1.12 12.96 4.50
CA ARG A 167 -0.24 13.23 4.08
C ARG A 167 -0.74 12.17 3.10
N THR A 168 -1.94 11.66 3.32
CA THR A 168 -2.64 10.86 2.31
C THR A 168 -3.31 11.79 1.30
N VAL A 169 -2.93 11.66 0.06
CA VAL A 169 -3.54 12.32 -1.11
C VAL A 169 -4.61 11.40 -1.65
N THR A 170 -5.85 11.82 -1.67
CA THR A 170 -7.03 11.03 -2.07
C THR A 170 -7.68 11.54 -3.34
N GLY A 171 -8.62 10.75 -3.92
CA GLY A 171 -9.35 11.10 -5.14
C GLY A 171 -8.42 11.12 -6.34
N LEU A 172 -7.48 10.17 -6.39
CA LEU A 172 -6.62 9.90 -7.53
C LEU A 172 -7.33 8.95 -8.50
N THR A 173 -6.85 8.88 -9.72
CA THR A 173 -7.33 7.94 -10.75
C THR A 173 -6.43 6.71 -10.75
N ALA A 174 -7.01 5.52 -10.88
CA ALA A 174 -6.26 4.27 -10.98
C ALA A 174 -5.36 4.22 -12.23
N SER A 175 -4.30 3.42 -12.19
CA SER A 175 -3.32 3.23 -13.29
C SER A 175 -2.80 4.55 -13.86
N THR A 176 -2.57 5.55 -13.01
CA THR A 176 -2.21 6.90 -13.42
C THR A 176 -0.91 7.35 -12.77
N ASP A 177 -0.01 7.89 -13.57
CA ASP A 177 1.23 8.49 -13.10
C ASP A 177 0.97 9.88 -12.54
N TYR A 178 1.48 10.14 -11.35
CA TYR A 178 1.39 11.42 -10.66
C TYR A 178 2.77 12.00 -10.39
N GLU A 179 2.86 13.32 -10.46
CA GLU A 179 3.98 14.12 -10.01
C GLU A 179 3.58 14.92 -8.78
N TRP A 180 4.48 15.05 -7.81
CA TRP A 180 4.20 15.81 -6.61
C TRP A 180 5.43 16.51 -6.05
N GLN A 181 5.19 17.52 -5.22
CA GLN A 181 6.21 18.29 -4.52
C GLN A 181 5.69 18.71 -3.15
N VAL A 182 6.62 18.96 -2.22
CA VAL A 182 6.34 19.48 -0.88
C VAL A 182 7.30 20.64 -0.58
N ARG A 183 6.86 21.58 0.24
CA ARG A 183 7.69 22.65 0.77
C ARG A 183 7.40 22.90 2.25
N SER A 184 8.37 23.42 2.96
CA SER A 184 8.22 23.91 4.33
C SER A 184 7.62 25.31 4.35
N VAL A 185 6.85 25.60 5.39
CA VAL A 185 6.32 26.91 5.74
C VAL A 185 6.76 27.20 7.19
N CYS A 186 7.65 28.16 7.37
CA CYS A 186 8.28 28.43 8.66
C CYS A 186 7.59 29.56 9.44
N SER A 187 6.60 30.24 8.85
CA SER A 187 5.83 31.30 9.51
C SER A 187 4.35 31.02 9.47
N THR A 188 3.61 31.54 10.43
CA THR A 188 2.15 31.39 10.51
C THR A 188 1.40 32.11 9.38
N ASP A 189 1.97 33.20 8.90
CA ASP A 189 1.42 34.06 7.84
C ASP A 189 1.85 33.64 6.42
N THR A 190 2.58 32.52 6.31
CA THR A 190 3.14 32.02 5.04
C THR A 190 4.15 32.92 4.33
N SER A 191 4.65 33.95 5.00
CA SER A 191 5.65 34.87 4.43
C SER A 191 7.04 34.24 4.28
N SER A 192 7.37 33.24 5.12
CA SER A 192 8.61 32.48 5.07
C SER A 192 8.38 31.04 4.64
N VAL A 193 8.80 30.70 3.43
CA VAL A 193 8.64 29.38 2.83
C VAL A 193 9.96 28.91 2.19
N SER A 194 10.18 27.60 2.19
CA SER A 194 11.26 27.01 1.40
C SER A 194 10.93 26.99 -0.10
N ALA A 195 11.93 26.73 -0.92
CA ALA A 195 11.67 26.26 -2.28
C ALA A 195 10.85 24.94 -2.24
N TRP A 196 10.14 24.66 -3.34
CA TRP A 196 9.53 23.33 -3.54
C TRP A 196 10.63 22.27 -3.64
N SER A 197 10.35 21.07 -3.13
CA SER A 197 11.23 19.91 -3.30
C SER A 197 11.51 19.62 -4.77
N SER A 198 12.48 18.76 -5.05
CA SER A 198 12.58 18.10 -6.35
C SER A 198 11.25 17.40 -6.70
N LEU A 199 10.96 17.31 -8.00
CA LEU A 199 9.77 16.63 -8.48
C LEU A 199 9.89 15.12 -8.16
N GLN A 200 8.87 14.58 -7.52
CA GLN A 200 8.75 13.16 -7.21
C GLN A 200 7.61 12.57 -8.02
N THR A 201 7.67 11.27 -8.30
CA THR A 201 6.66 10.55 -9.08
C THR A 201 6.19 9.29 -8.35
N PHE A 202 4.95 8.90 -8.64
CA PHE A 202 4.41 7.57 -8.30
C PHE A 202 3.29 7.22 -9.27
N THR A 203 3.00 5.91 -9.39
CA THR A 203 1.88 5.38 -10.18
C THR A 203 0.85 4.77 -9.25
N THR A 204 -0.41 5.14 -9.36
CA THR A 204 -1.52 4.49 -8.62
C THR A 204 -1.71 3.05 -9.11
N LEU A 205 -2.19 2.17 -8.22
CA LEU A 205 -2.48 0.79 -8.59
C LEU A 205 -3.59 0.72 -9.63
N ALA A 206 -3.58 -0.37 -10.41
CA ALA A 206 -4.63 -0.67 -11.36
C ALA A 206 -5.95 -0.98 -10.67
N ASP A 207 -7.09 -0.66 -11.30
CA ASP A 207 -8.40 -1.05 -10.80
C ASP A 207 -8.57 -2.59 -10.93
N CYS A 208 -8.91 -3.24 -9.82
CA CYS A 208 -9.11 -4.68 -9.70
C CYS A 208 -10.56 -5.04 -9.30
N ASN A 209 -11.53 -4.18 -9.57
CA ASN A 209 -12.92 -4.41 -9.16
C ASN A 209 -13.63 -5.48 -10.01
N ALA A 210 -13.19 -5.69 -11.25
CA ALA A 210 -13.78 -6.68 -12.13
C ALA A 210 -13.46 -8.11 -11.66
N GLN A 211 -14.51 -8.93 -11.50
CA GLN A 211 -14.37 -10.36 -11.18
C GLN A 211 -14.20 -11.16 -12.47
N PRO A 212 -13.43 -12.26 -12.47
CA PRO A 212 -13.48 -13.25 -13.55
C PRO A 212 -14.91 -13.73 -13.80
N SER A 213 -15.21 -14.08 -15.03
CA SER A 213 -16.58 -14.45 -15.46
C SER A 213 -16.56 -15.70 -16.32
N ALA A 214 -17.77 -16.19 -16.71
CA ALA A 214 -17.94 -17.36 -17.56
C ALA A 214 -17.16 -18.59 -17.06
N LEU A 215 -17.28 -18.88 -15.76
CA LEU A 215 -16.67 -20.07 -15.17
C LEU A 215 -17.28 -21.33 -15.80
N THR A 216 -16.43 -22.24 -16.23
CA THR A 216 -16.84 -23.53 -16.81
C THR A 216 -15.93 -24.64 -16.33
N THR A 217 -16.50 -25.86 -16.25
CA THR A 217 -15.75 -27.06 -15.91
C THR A 217 -15.90 -28.07 -17.06
N SER A 218 -14.78 -28.64 -17.51
CA SER A 218 -14.74 -29.58 -18.62
C SER A 218 -13.80 -30.76 -18.32
N ASN A 219 -13.70 -31.73 -19.23
CA ASN A 219 -12.80 -32.88 -19.12
C ASN A 219 -12.89 -33.58 -17.76
N ILE A 220 -14.13 -33.71 -17.25
CA ILE A 220 -14.39 -34.33 -15.94
C ILE A 220 -14.12 -35.81 -16.03
N THR A 221 -13.28 -36.34 -15.14
CA THR A 221 -12.96 -37.74 -14.99
C THR A 221 -13.37 -38.26 -13.60
N LEU A 222 -12.91 -39.44 -13.23
CA LEU A 222 -13.08 -39.95 -11.87
C LEU A 222 -12.33 -39.10 -10.81
N THR A 223 -11.17 -38.55 -11.17
CA THR A 223 -10.26 -37.94 -10.22
C THR A 223 -9.68 -36.59 -10.68
N SER A 224 -10.20 -36.03 -11.77
CA SER A 224 -9.74 -34.76 -12.32
C SER A 224 -10.86 -33.97 -13.00
N ALA A 225 -10.65 -32.67 -13.17
CA ALA A 225 -11.49 -31.78 -13.96
C ALA A 225 -10.65 -30.59 -14.43
N ASP A 226 -10.96 -30.02 -15.58
CA ASP A 226 -10.37 -28.78 -16.07
C ASP A 226 -11.34 -27.62 -15.82
N LEU A 227 -10.84 -26.61 -15.11
CA LEU A 227 -11.55 -25.36 -14.85
C LEU A 227 -11.11 -24.33 -15.88
N SER A 228 -12.03 -23.53 -16.38
CA SER A 228 -11.72 -22.39 -17.24
C SER A 228 -12.65 -21.21 -16.95
N PHE A 229 -12.18 -20.01 -17.24
CA PHE A 229 -12.92 -18.78 -17.01
C PHE A 229 -12.44 -17.66 -17.94
N THR A 230 -13.24 -16.62 -18.09
CA THR A 230 -12.82 -15.38 -18.75
C THR A 230 -12.09 -14.50 -17.73
N GLY A 231 -10.85 -14.15 -18.03
CA GLY A 231 -10.03 -13.28 -17.22
C GLY A 231 -10.49 -11.81 -17.22
N THR A 232 -9.88 -11.00 -16.39
CA THR A 232 -10.17 -9.56 -16.28
C THR A 232 -9.00 -8.71 -16.76
N VAL A 233 -9.29 -7.49 -17.18
CA VAL A 233 -8.27 -6.47 -17.48
C VAL A 233 -7.49 -6.16 -16.20
N ASN A 234 -6.20 -5.89 -16.32
CA ASN A 234 -5.27 -5.58 -15.22
C ASN A 234 -4.94 -6.75 -14.26
N ALA A 235 -5.50 -7.95 -14.44
CA ALA A 235 -5.06 -9.11 -13.66
C ALA A 235 -3.65 -9.55 -14.08
N VAL A 236 -2.76 -9.68 -13.12
CA VAL A 236 -1.41 -10.25 -13.30
C VAL A 236 -1.37 -11.74 -12.94
N ALA A 237 -2.35 -12.19 -12.15
CA ALA A 237 -2.56 -13.58 -11.77
C ALA A 237 -4.02 -13.78 -11.31
N TYR A 238 -4.37 -15.03 -11.05
CA TYR A 238 -5.67 -15.40 -10.50
C TYR A 238 -5.48 -16.32 -9.30
N GLN A 239 -6.33 -16.17 -8.30
CA GLN A 239 -6.42 -17.11 -7.20
C GLN A 239 -7.66 -17.98 -7.38
N VAL A 240 -7.46 -19.28 -7.55
CA VAL A 240 -8.52 -20.30 -7.62
C VAL A 240 -8.70 -20.89 -6.22
N ARG A 241 -9.94 -21.17 -5.84
CA ARG A 241 -10.23 -21.98 -4.65
C ARG A 241 -11.28 -23.03 -4.95
N PHE A 242 -11.16 -24.16 -4.30
CA PHE A 242 -12.13 -25.26 -4.43
C PHE A 242 -12.29 -26.02 -3.11
N LYS A 243 -13.43 -26.69 -2.98
CA LYS A 243 -13.73 -27.55 -1.83
C LYS A 243 -14.74 -28.62 -2.21
N THR A 244 -14.77 -29.74 -1.45
CA THR A 244 -15.83 -30.75 -1.52
C THR A 244 -17.11 -30.25 -0.83
N ILE A 245 -18.27 -30.68 -1.31
CA ILE A 245 -19.58 -30.43 -0.71
C ILE A 245 -19.97 -31.67 0.10
N GLY A 246 -20.37 -31.48 1.36
CA GLY A 246 -20.92 -32.56 2.19
C GLY A 246 -19.87 -33.44 2.90
N GLY A 247 -18.59 -33.25 2.68
CA GLY A 247 -17.54 -33.86 3.50
C GLY A 247 -17.23 -32.96 4.71
N GLY A 248 -16.88 -33.55 5.87
CA GLY A 248 -16.60 -32.84 7.11
C GLY A 248 -15.41 -31.83 7.07
N PHE A 249 -14.86 -31.55 5.89
CA PHE A 249 -13.83 -30.57 5.62
C PHE A 249 -14.40 -29.38 4.88
N ASN A 250 -14.86 -28.38 5.63
CA ASN A 250 -15.39 -27.12 5.09
C ASN A 250 -14.29 -26.11 4.68
N SER A 251 -13.04 -26.55 4.59
CA SER A 251 -11.92 -25.67 4.26
C SER A 251 -11.73 -25.57 2.74
N TRP A 252 -11.58 -24.33 2.26
CA TRP A 252 -11.18 -24.07 0.89
C TRP A 252 -9.69 -24.40 0.69
N THR A 253 -9.40 -25.11 -0.39
CA THR A 253 -8.03 -25.21 -0.92
C THR A 253 -7.80 -24.08 -1.90
N TYR A 254 -6.61 -23.46 -1.87
CA TYR A 254 -6.26 -22.29 -2.68
C TYR A 254 -5.06 -22.62 -3.57
N ASP A 255 -5.09 -22.09 -4.79
CA ASP A 255 -3.91 -22.04 -5.67
C ASP A 255 -3.85 -20.72 -6.42
N THR A 256 -2.65 -20.32 -6.86
CA THR A 256 -2.42 -19.09 -7.62
C THR A 256 -1.86 -19.46 -8.99
N ILE A 257 -2.51 -18.97 -10.04
CA ILE A 257 -2.22 -19.29 -11.42
C ILE A 257 -2.12 -18.01 -12.28
N THR A 258 -1.40 -18.06 -13.37
CA THR A 258 -1.33 -16.95 -14.34
C THR A 258 -2.19 -17.18 -15.59
N ALA A 259 -2.62 -18.44 -15.81
CA ALA A 259 -3.50 -18.80 -16.92
C ALA A 259 -4.99 -18.66 -16.55
N THR A 260 -5.85 -18.61 -17.53
CA THR A 260 -7.30 -18.65 -17.37
C THR A 260 -7.89 -20.07 -17.38
N THR A 261 -7.03 -21.08 -17.29
CA THR A 261 -7.36 -22.51 -17.18
C THR A 261 -6.57 -23.14 -16.04
N TYR A 262 -7.18 -24.12 -15.37
CA TYR A 262 -6.54 -24.83 -14.26
C TYR A 262 -7.03 -26.28 -14.20
N SER A 263 -6.10 -27.25 -14.24
CA SER A 263 -6.41 -28.67 -14.14
C SER A 263 -6.36 -29.14 -12.70
N LEU A 264 -7.50 -29.52 -12.15
CA LEU A 264 -7.62 -30.15 -10.84
C LEU A 264 -7.36 -31.65 -10.97
N THR A 265 -6.52 -32.20 -10.10
CA THR A 265 -6.18 -33.62 -10.02
C THR A 265 -6.29 -34.12 -8.58
N GLY A 266 -6.34 -35.45 -8.40
CA GLY A 266 -6.42 -36.04 -7.06
C GLY A 266 -7.78 -35.84 -6.38
N LEU A 267 -8.83 -35.61 -7.15
CA LEU A 267 -10.20 -35.49 -6.67
C LEU A 267 -10.76 -36.84 -6.24
N LEU A 268 -11.77 -36.82 -5.38
CA LEU A 268 -12.52 -38.03 -5.00
C LEU A 268 -13.51 -38.39 -6.14
N SER A 269 -13.56 -39.65 -6.52
CA SER A 269 -14.56 -40.13 -7.49
C SER A 269 -15.98 -40.04 -6.92
N GLY A 270 -16.94 -39.63 -7.76
CA GLY A 270 -18.31 -39.34 -7.34
C GLY A 270 -18.42 -38.15 -6.39
N GLY A 271 -17.38 -37.35 -6.25
CA GLY A 271 -17.33 -36.18 -5.38
C GLY A 271 -18.05 -34.99 -5.99
N ASN A 272 -18.69 -34.20 -5.14
CA ASN A 272 -19.29 -32.91 -5.49
C ASN A 272 -18.38 -31.77 -5.04
N TYR A 273 -18.08 -30.83 -5.93
CA TYR A 273 -17.13 -29.76 -5.71
C TYR A 273 -17.73 -28.39 -5.98
N HIS A 274 -17.38 -27.43 -5.13
CA HIS A 274 -17.52 -26.00 -5.42
C HIS A 274 -16.17 -25.42 -5.76
N TRP A 275 -16.15 -24.48 -6.70
CA TRP A 275 -14.96 -23.68 -6.97
C TRP A 275 -15.30 -22.23 -7.31
N GLN A 276 -14.34 -21.36 -7.11
CA GLN A 276 -14.40 -19.93 -7.40
C GLN A 276 -13.03 -19.44 -7.81
N VAL A 277 -13.00 -18.28 -8.47
CA VAL A 277 -11.76 -17.61 -8.86
C VAL A 277 -11.89 -16.12 -8.61
N ARG A 278 -10.77 -15.46 -8.30
CA ARG A 278 -10.65 -14.01 -8.23
C ARG A 278 -9.39 -13.53 -8.93
N ALA A 279 -9.39 -12.28 -9.38
CA ALA A 279 -8.24 -11.64 -9.98
C ALA A 279 -7.28 -11.08 -8.91
N LEU A 280 -5.99 -11.17 -9.18
CA LEU A 280 -4.92 -10.48 -8.47
C LEU A 280 -4.33 -9.45 -9.43
N CYS A 281 -4.37 -8.17 -9.08
CA CYS A 281 -3.88 -7.09 -9.93
C CYS A 281 -2.51 -6.57 -9.47
N ASP A 282 -1.93 -7.18 -8.44
CA ASP A 282 -0.53 -7.06 -8.05
C ASP A 282 0.03 -8.42 -7.61
N LEU A 283 1.35 -8.57 -7.67
CA LEU A 283 2.03 -9.80 -7.24
C LEU A 283 2.09 -9.95 -5.71
N ALA A 284 1.87 -8.87 -4.96
CA ALA A 284 1.82 -8.90 -3.49
C ALA A 284 0.46 -9.41 -2.97
N GLY A 285 -0.56 -9.52 -3.84
CA GLY A 285 -1.90 -9.95 -3.46
C GLY A 285 -2.65 -8.95 -2.58
N THR A 286 -2.28 -7.67 -2.64
CA THR A 286 -2.93 -6.58 -1.89
C THR A 286 -4.06 -5.92 -2.67
N ASN A 287 -3.95 -5.90 -4.01
CA ASN A 287 -4.96 -5.39 -4.93
C ASN A 287 -5.67 -6.57 -5.61
N ILE A 288 -6.82 -6.95 -5.08
CA ILE A 288 -7.56 -8.18 -5.46
C ILE A 288 -9.01 -7.87 -5.77
N SER A 289 -9.61 -8.63 -6.70
CA SER A 289 -11.06 -8.57 -6.95
C SER A 289 -11.85 -9.31 -5.89
N GLY A 290 -13.18 -9.12 -5.90
CA GLY A 290 -14.09 -10.05 -5.26
C GLY A 290 -14.00 -11.46 -5.90
N TRP A 291 -14.52 -12.47 -5.22
CA TRP A 291 -14.67 -13.82 -5.79
C TRP A 291 -15.77 -13.82 -6.84
N ALA A 292 -15.50 -14.46 -8.00
CA ALA A 292 -16.53 -14.75 -8.98
C ALA A 292 -17.68 -15.59 -8.38
N PRO A 293 -18.89 -15.56 -8.97
CA PRO A 293 -19.95 -16.47 -8.58
C PRO A 293 -19.47 -17.91 -8.51
N GLN A 294 -19.98 -18.67 -7.54
CA GLN A 294 -19.57 -20.05 -7.30
C GLN A 294 -20.07 -20.96 -8.42
N GLU A 295 -19.19 -21.83 -8.91
CA GLU A 295 -19.50 -22.91 -9.85
C GLU A 295 -19.42 -24.27 -9.16
N THR A 296 -20.14 -25.24 -9.70
CA THR A 296 -20.28 -26.58 -9.10
C THR A 296 -20.08 -27.64 -10.16
N PHE A 297 -19.37 -28.71 -9.83
CA PHE A 297 -19.27 -29.88 -10.69
C PHE A 297 -19.21 -31.19 -9.87
N PHE A 298 -19.46 -32.31 -10.54
CA PHE A 298 -19.38 -33.66 -9.98
C PHE A 298 -18.32 -34.44 -10.76
N THR A 299 -17.41 -35.13 -10.07
CA THR A 299 -16.54 -36.11 -10.71
C THR A 299 -17.33 -37.35 -11.08
N LEU A 300 -16.86 -38.10 -12.07
CA LEU A 300 -17.47 -39.35 -12.44
C LEU A 300 -17.40 -40.34 -11.26
N SER A 301 -18.41 -41.16 -11.12
CA SER A 301 -18.39 -42.29 -10.20
C SER A 301 -17.80 -43.52 -10.90
N PRO A 302 -17.03 -44.36 -10.20
CA PRO A 302 -16.66 -45.66 -10.76
C PRO A 302 -17.88 -46.42 -11.19
N CYS A 303 -17.79 -47.09 -12.32
CA CYS A 303 -18.79 -48.08 -12.69
C CYS A 303 -18.85 -49.16 -11.60
N ALA A 304 -20.02 -49.39 -11.06
CA ALA A 304 -20.19 -50.49 -10.14
C ALA A 304 -20.10 -51.82 -10.90
N ASP A 305 -19.35 -52.76 -10.35
CA ASP A 305 -19.26 -54.11 -10.91
C ASP A 305 -20.64 -54.78 -10.93
N PRO A 306 -20.97 -55.54 -11.98
CA PRO A 306 -22.15 -56.37 -11.98
C PRO A 306 -22.14 -57.38 -10.83
N THR A 307 -23.27 -57.53 -10.16
CA THR A 307 -23.44 -58.49 -9.05
C THR A 307 -24.51 -59.50 -9.38
N ASN A 308 -24.58 -60.59 -8.61
CA ASN A 308 -25.57 -61.66 -8.78
C ASN A 308 -25.59 -62.25 -10.18
N LEU A 309 -24.43 -62.39 -10.83
CA LEU A 309 -24.32 -63.07 -12.11
C LEU A 309 -24.80 -64.52 -11.97
N GLY A 310 -25.72 -64.94 -12.81
CA GLY A 310 -26.25 -66.31 -12.78
C GLY A 310 -27.08 -66.67 -14.00
N VAL A 311 -27.37 -67.92 -14.10
CA VAL A 311 -28.26 -68.50 -15.12
C VAL A 311 -29.70 -68.59 -14.56
N ARG A 312 -30.67 -68.22 -15.37
CA ARG A 312 -32.08 -68.34 -14.99
C ARG A 312 -32.57 -69.78 -15.33
N ASN A 313 -32.60 -70.64 -14.34
CA ASN A 313 -32.85 -72.09 -14.49
C ASN A 313 -34.13 -72.43 -15.20
N ASN A 314 -35.19 -71.63 -15.15
CA ASN A 314 -36.48 -71.90 -15.84
C ASN A 314 -36.50 -71.41 -17.29
N PHE A 315 -35.45 -70.91 -17.82
CA PHE A 315 -35.30 -70.33 -19.19
C PHE A 315 -34.05 -70.88 -19.89
N THR A 316 -33.59 -72.04 -19.47
CA THR A 316 -32.48 -72.75 -20.10
C THR A 316 -32.99 -74.07 -20.65
N THR A 317 -32.90 -74.26 -21.95
CA THR A 317 -33.19 -75.43 -22.67
C THR A 317 -31.96 -75.96 -23.38
N THR A 318 -32.15 -77.02 -24.23
CA THR A 318 -31.02 -77.50 -25.05
C THR A 318 -30.57 -76.53 -26.13
N THR A 319 -31.39 -75.53 -26.47
CA THR A 319 -31.14 -74.56 -27.54
C THR A 319 -31.27 -73.10 -27.08
N GLU A 320 -31.55 -72.89 -25.81
CA GLU A 320 -31.73 -71.50 -25.25
C GLU A 320 -31.10 -71.38 -23.88
N ALA A 321 -30.58 -70.22 -23.58
CA ALA A 321 -30.05 -69.88 -22.30
C ALA A 321 -30.42 -68.41 -21.92
N SER A 322 -30.66 -68.19 -20.63
CA SER A 322 -30.85 -66.85 -20.13
C SER A 322 -29.89 -66.56 -18.98
N LEU A 323 -29.08 -65.49 -19.12
CA LEU A 323 -28.22 -64.98 -18.10
C LEU A 323 -28.85 -63.77 -17.42
N LYS A 324 -28.52 -63.59 -16.18
CA LYS A 324 -28.93 -62.42 -15.40
C LYS A 324 -27.81 -61.91 -14.52
N TRP A 325 -27.82 -60.64 -14.24
CA TRP A 325 -26.96 -59.95 -13.26
C TRP A 325 -27.66 -58.69 -12.76
N ASN A 326 -27.22 -58.17 -11.63
CA ASN A 326 -27.63 -56.85 -11.14
C ASN A 326 -26.56 -55.83 -11.49
N GLY A 327 -26.99 -54.67 -11.99
CA GLY A 327 -26.12 -53.54 -12.29
C GLY A 327 -26.85 -52.22 -12.23
N PRO A 328 -26.14 -51.09 -12.19
CA PRO A 328 -26.75 -49.76 -12.18
C PRO A 328 -27.59 -49.55 -13.45
N ASN A 329 -28.68 -48.79 -13.30
CA ASN A 329 -29.52 -48.41 -14.45
C ASN A 329 -28.72 -47.46 -15.39
N ASN A 330 -29.01 -47.53 -16.68
CA ASN A 330 -28.38 -46.72 -17.73
C ASN A 330 -26.85 -46.94 -17.87
N THR A 331 -26.38 -48.12 -17.53
CA THR A 331 -24.99 -48.55 -17.73
C THR A 331 -24.91 -49.57 -18.83
N ASP A 332 -23.94 -49.41 -19.72
CA ASP A 332 -23.67 -50.43 -20.73
C ASP A 332 -22.82 -51.55 -20.12
N PHE A 333 -23.16 -52.76 -20.45
CA PHE A 333 -22.43 -53.94 -20.01
C PHE A 333 -21.81 -54.66 -21.20
N LEU A 334 -20.53 -55.05 -21.04
CA LEU A 334 -19.85 -55.90 -21.98
C LEU A 334 -19.98 -57.33 -21.50
N LEU A 335 -20.76 -58.14 -22.23
CA LEU A 335 -20.91 -59.55 -21.96
C LEU A 335 -19.97 -60.35 -22.87
N ILE A 336 -19.13 -61.16 -22.25
CA ILE A 336 -18.19 -62.04 -22.95
C ILE A 336 -18.61 -63.47 -22.64
N PHE A 337 -18.78 -64.26 -23.67
CA PHE A 337 -19.17 -65.68 -23.55
C PHE A 337 -18.52 -66.50 -24.65
N LYS A 338 -18.41 -67.79 -24.44
CA LYS A 338 -17.95 -68.74 -25.44
C LYS A 338 -18.55 -70.14 -25.17
N GLU A 339 -18.64 -70.95 -26.22
CA GLU A 339 -18.79 -72.34 -26.03
C GLU A 339 -17.58 -72.95 -25.33
N ILE A 340 -17.75 -73.93 -24.44
CA ILE A 340 -16.69 -74.54 -23.64
C ILE A 340 -15.56 -75.09 -24.51
N THR A 341 -15.88 -75.55 -25.70
CA THR A 341 -14.93 -76.09 -26.65
C THR A 341 -14.35 -75.11 -27.62
N ALA A 342 -14.88 -73.87 -27.67
CA ALA A 342 -14.38 -72.83 -28.56
C ALA A 342 -13.10 -72.16 -28.04
N SER A 343 -12.19 -71.81 -28.95
CA SER A 343 -10.98 -71.10 -28.63
C SER A 343 -11.22 -69.59 -28.45
N ASN A 344 -12.18 -69.02 -29.11
CA ASN A 344 -12.44 -67.59 -29.15
C ASN A 344 -13.66 -67.22 -28.28
N TRP A 345 -13.63 -66.01 -27.75
CA TRP A 345 -14.71 -65.40 -27.01
C TRP A 345 -15.59 -64.56 -27.93
N ASP A 346 -16.91 -64.72 -27.78
CA ASP A 346 -17.91 -63.82 -28.37
C ASP A 346 -18.17 -62.63 -27.42
N THR A 347 -18.46 -61.48 -27.99
CA THR A 347 -18.63 -60.26 -27.21
C THR A 347 -19.88 -59.52 -27.68
N VAL A 348 -20.76 -59.16 -26.77
CA VAL A 348 -21.91 -58.30 -27.02
C VAL A 348 -21.94 -57.15 -26.03
N ILE A 349 -22.36 -55.98 -26.49
CA ILE A 349 -22.67 -54.84 -25.62
C ILE A 349 -24.15 -54.85 -25.35
N VAL A 350 -24.52 -54.83 -24.08
CA VAL A 350 -25.90 -54.73 -23.62
C VAL A 350 -26.11 -53.30 -23.09
N ASN A 351 -26.80 -52.50 -23.87
CA ASN A 351 -27.10 -51.11 -23.55
C ASN A 351 -28.61 -50.97 -23.34
N ASN A 352 -29.04 -50.79 -22.10
CA ASN A 352 -30.39 -50.41 -21.72
C ASN A 352 -31.48 -51.17 -22.56
N ALA A 353 -31.41 -52.51 -22.60
CA ALA A 353 -32.25 -53.38 -23.34
C ALA A 353 -32.03 -53.51 -24.88
N LEU A 354 -31.00 -52.82 -25.41
CA LEU A 354 -30.50 -53.03 -26.76
C LEU A 354 -29.24 -53.90 -26.71
N VAL A 355 -29.14 -54.84 -27.64
CA VAL A 355 -27.93 -55.64 -27.79
C VAL A 355 -27.25 -55.26 -29.09
N THR A 356 -25.96 -54.88 -28.94
CA THR A 356 -25.09 -54.63 -30.08
C THR A 356 -23.99 -55.68 -30.11
N ASN A 357 -23.89 -56.43 -31.19
CA ASN A 357 -22.85 -57.42 -31.38
C ASN A 357 -21.51 -56.74 -31.68
N VAL A 358 -20.50 -57.01 -30.87
CA VAL A 358 -19.15 -56.54 -31.10
C VAL A 358 -18.35 -57.54 -31.96
N THR A 359 -18.63 -58.82 -31.79
CA THR A 359 -18.12 -59.91 -32.66
C THR A 359 -19.26 -60.56 -33.41
N ALA A 360 -18.98 -61.12 -34.58
CA ALA A 360 -19.97 -61.90 -35.31
C ALA A 360 -20.29 -63.13 -34.50
N LEU A 361 -21.59 -63.28 -34.11
CA LEU A 361 -22.04 -64.44 -33.40
C LEU A 361 -22.03 -65.64 -34.33
N PRO A 362 -21.90 -66.89 -33.82
CA PRO A 362 -22.05 -68.09 -34.59
C PRO A 362 -23.38 -68.13 -35.34
N LEU A 363 -23.40 -68.79 -36.48
CA LEU A 363 -24.57 -68.82 -37.36
C LEU A 363 -25.80 -69.42 -36.63
N GLY A 364 -26.91 -68.65 -36.58
CA GLY A 364 -28.14 -69.13 -35.95
C GLY A 364 -28.32 -68.68 -34.49
N ILE A 365 -27.32 -68.08 -33.82
CA ILE A 365 -27.50 -67.58 -32.47
C ILE A 365 -28.06 -66.14 -32.54
N ALA A 366 -29.18 -65.95 -31.87
CA ALA A 366 -29.74 -64.61 -31.62
C ALA A 366 -29.65 -64.24 -30.14
N VAL A 367 -29.36 -62.95 -29.89
CA VAL A 367 -29.27 -62.42 -28.54
C VAL A 367 -30.27 -61.29 -28.38
N THR A 368 -31.03 -61.31 -27.31
CA THR A 368 -31.96 -60.24 -26.93
C THR A 368 -31.71 -59.88 -25.46
N SER A 369 -32.08 -58.71 -25.07
CA SER A 369 -31.92 -58.25 -23.66
C SER A 369 -33.20 -57.62 -23.14
N SER A 370 -33.37 -57.63 -21.83
CA SER A 370 -34.39 -56.87 -21.10
C SER A 370 -33.88 -56.46 -19.72
N GLN A 371 -34.51 -55.47 -19.14
CA GLN A 371 -34.22 -55.02 -17.79
C GLN A 371 -35.45 -54.98 -16.92
N VAL A 372 -35.35 -55.46 -15.68
CA VAL A 372 -36.44 -55.41 -14.69
C VAL A 372 -35.85 -54.89 -13.36
N GLY A 373 -36.13 -53.66 -13.04
CA GLY A 373 -35.45 -53.00 -11.91
C GLY A 373 -33.94 -52.86 -12.18
N GLN A 374 -33.13 -53.38 -11.28
CA GLN A 374 -31.66 -53.42 -11.43
C GLN A 374 -31.18 -54.73 -12.09
N GLU A 375 -32.06 -55.69 -12.30
CA GLU A 375 -31.70 -56.97 -12.94
C GLU A 375 -31.65 -56.82 -14.45
N GLN A 376 -30.47 -57.00 -15.02
CA GLN A 376 -30.24 -57.13 -16.46
C GLN A 376 -30.45 -58.58 -16.90
N ARG A 377 -31.00 -58.77 -18.06
CA ARG A 377 -31.31 -60.10 -18.61
C ARG A 377 -30.88 -60.18 -20.05
N VAL A 378 -30.20 -61.23 -20.40
CA VAL A 378 -29.87 -61.58 -21.79
C VAL A 378 -30.33 -62.94 -22.12
N PHE A 379 -30.97 -63.07 -23.28
CA PHE A 379 -31.54 -64.35 -23.79
C PHE A 379 -30.74 -64.73 -25.05
N PHE A 380 -30.30 -65.96 -25.04
CA PHE A 380 -29.66 -66.59 -26.19
C PHE A 380 -30.62 -67.62 -26.72
N THR A 381 -30.86 -67.60 -28.03
CA THR A 381 -31.66 -68.62 -28.76
C THR A 381 -30.81 -69.14 -29.91
N GLY A 382 -31.07 -70.39 -30.34
CA GLY A 382 -30.33 -71.03 -31.42
C GLY A 382 -29.01 -71.63 -31.00
N LEU A 383 -28.81 -71.88 -29.70
CA LEU A 383 -27.70 -72.67 -29.23
C LEU A 383 -27.70 -74.10 -29.74
N SER A 384 -26.52 -74.63 -30.09
CA SER A 384 -26.37 -76.01 -30.63
C SER A 384 -25.80 -76.98 -29.59
#